data_acd40f9c649a23c0b7a45ac3f18a69d1
#
_entry.id   acd40f9c649a23c0b7a45ac3f18a69d1
#
_cell.length_a   1.000
_cell.length_b   1.000
_cell.length_c   1.000
_cell.angle_alpha   90.00
_cell.angle_beta   90.00
_cell.angle_gamma   90.00
#
_symmetry.space_group_name_H-M   'P 1'
#
loop_
_entity.id
_entity.type
_entity.pdbx_description
1 polymer ?
#
loop_
_entity_poly.entity_id
_entity_poly.type
_entity_poly.pdbx_seq_one_letter_code
_entity_poly.pdbx_strand_id
1 'polypeptide(L)' 'MNCHNCGAKLEKLITNLPFKVNRNCIVIIKDLPVLQCQNCNEYVIEDTVKEKVDSILNKIDTTAELEVLTYAV' A
#
# COMPACT_ATOMS: atom_id res chain seq x y z
N MET A 1 -0.86 -0.96 -17.89
CA MET A 1 -1.00 0.39 -17.29
C MET A 1 0.33 1.10 -17.33
N ASN A 2 0.35 2.37 -17.64
CA ASN A 2 1.58 3.15 -17.75
C ASN A 2 1.65 4.19 -16.62
N CYS A 3 2.89 4.53 -16.24
CA CYS A 3 3.14 5.52 -15.22
C CYS A 3 2.67 6.91 -15.67
N HIS A 4 1.98 7.63 -14.78
CA HIS A 4 1.50 8.98 -15.09
C HIS A 4 2.62 10.02 -15.15
N ASN A 5 3.73 9.75 -14.44
CA ASN A 5 4.85 10.70 -14.41
C ASN A 5 5.75 10.61 -15.63
N CYS A 6 6.14 9.42 -16.01
CA CYS A 6 7.16 9.23 -17.04
C CYS A 6 6.69 8.42 -18.23
N GLY A 7 5.49 7.85 -18.18
CA GLY A 7 4.93 7.04 -19.25
C GLY A 7 5.50 5.64 -19.38
N ALA A 8 6.43 5.25 -18.51
CA ALA A 8 7.00 3.92 -18.53
C ALA A 8 5.98 2.88 -18.07
N LYS A 9 6.19 1.63 -18.47
CA LYS A 9 5.31 0.55 -18.12
C LYS A 9 5.41 0.22 -16.63
N LEU A 10 4.25 0.00 -15.98
CA LEU A 10 4.19 -0.42 -14.59
C LEU A 10 4.29 -1.95 -14.50
N GLU A 11 4.98 -2.42 -13.47
CA GLU A 11 5.11 -3.84 -13.20
C GLU A 11 4.47 -4.20 -11.86
N LYS A 12 3.89 -5.40 -11.80
CA LYS A 12 3.32 -5.91 -10.56
C LYS A 12 4.43 -6.31 -9.59
N LEU A 13 4.27 -5.92 -8.34
CA LEU A 13 5.26 -6.14 -7.30
C LEU A 13 4.54 -6.39 -5.99
N ILE A 14 5.07 -7.30 -5.17
CA ILE A 14 4.56 -7.52 -3.83
C ILE A 14 5.56 -6.93 -2.86
N THR A 15 5.12 -5.99 -2.03
CA THR A 15 6.01 -5.26 -1.14
C THR A 15 5.32 -4.92 0.17
N ASN A 16 6.08 -4.34 1.08
CA ASN A 16 5.56 -3.85 2.36
C ASN A 16 5.49 -2.34 2.30
N LEU A 17 4.32 -1.79 2.64
CA LEU A 17 4.12 -0.33 2.63
C LEU A 17 3.62 0.15 3.98
N PRO A 18 4.13 1.29 4.46
CA PRO A 18 3.61 1.93 5.67
C PRO A 18 2.41 2.80 5.34
N PHE A 19 1.42 2.80 6.23
CA PHE A 19 0.26 3.67 6.14
C PHE A 19 0.10 4.40 7.46
N LYS A 20 0.04 5.71 7.42
CA LYS A 20 -0.17 6.52 8.60
C LYS A 20 -1.67 6.66 8.83
N VAL A 21 -2.18 6.03 9.88
CA VAL A 21 -3.61 6.01 10.20
C VAL A 21 -4.01 7.28 10.96
N ASN A 22 -3.17 7.68 11.89
CA ASN A 22 -3.35 8.94 12.61
C ASN A 22 -1.98 9.46 13.03
N ARG A 23 -1.96 10.57 13.81
CA ARG A 23 -0.73 11.24 14.19
C ARG A 23 0.29 10.32 14.86
N ASN A 24 -0.18 9.35 15.64
CA ASN A 24 0.67 8.50 16.45
C ASN A 24 0.66 7.02 16.06
N CYS A 25 -0.05 6.67 14.99
CA CYS A 25 -0.19 5.27 14.59
C CYS A 25 0.23 5.05 13.14
N ILE A 26 1.22 4.19 12.96
CA ILE A 26 1.67 3.77 11.63
C ILE A 26 1.40 2.28 11.49
N VAL A 27 0.80 1.89 10.37
CA VAL A 27 0.50 0.49 10.07
C VAL A 27 1.34 0.08 8.87
N ILE A 28 2.10 -0.99 9.01
CA ILE A 28 2.84 -1.58 7.90
C ILE A 28 2.05 -2.77 7.40
N ILE A 29 1.66 -2.74 6.13
CA ILE A 29 0.97 -3.86 5.50
C ILE A 29 1.99 -4.62 4.66
N LYS A 30 2.20 -5.87 5.01
CA LYS A 30 3.14 -6.76 4.34
C LYS A 30 2.46 -7.51 3.20
N ASP A 31 3.24 -7.88 2.21
CA ASP A 31 2.79 -8.68 1.05
C ASP A 31 1.67 -8.00 0.27
N LEU A 32 1.76 -6.68 0.18
CA LEU A 32 0.78 -5.87 -0.53
C LEU A 32 1.10 -5.85 -2.04
N PRO A 33 0.14 -6.22 -2.89
CA PRO A 33 0.35 -6.12 -4.33
C PRO A 33 0.23 -4.68 -4.81
N VAL A 34 1.25 -4.20 -5.49
CA VAL A 34 1.29 -2.85 -6.04
C VAL A 34 1.78 -2.90 -7.48
N LEU A 35 1.62 -1.78 -8.19
CA LEU A 35 2.24 -1.57 -9.48
C LEU A 35 3.35 -0.53 -9.29
N GLN A 36 4.53 -0.83 -9.78
CA GLN A 36 5.66 0.09 -9.65
C GLN A 36 6.24 0.44 -11.00
N CYS A 37 6.56 1.72 -11.18
CA CYS A 37 7.28 2.19 -12.36
C CYS A 37 8.77 1.86 -12.22
N GLN A 38 9.32 1.20 -13.22
CA GLN A 38 10.74 0.83 -13.23
C GLN A 38 11.66 2.03 -13.41
N ASN A 39 11.14 3.11 -13.95
CA ASN A 39 11.94 4.29 -14.27
C ASN A 39 11.99 5.31 -13.13
N CYS A 40 10.83 5.70 -12.60
CA CYS A 40 10.76 6.74 -11.57
C CYS A 40 10.41 6.21 -10.17
N ASN A 41 10.21 4.92 -10.02
CA ASN A 41 9.90 4.24 -8.77
C ASN A 41 8.57 4.65 -8.12
N GLU A 42 7.67 5.24 -8.89
CA GLU A 42 6.33 5.57 -8.40
C GLU A 42 5.51 4.29 -8.17
N TYR A 43 4.73 4.29 -7.11
CA TYR A 43 3.80 3.21 -6.81
C TYR A 43 2.39 3.57 -7.19
N VAL A 44 1.65 2.59 -7.71
CA VAL A 44 0.22 2.71 -7.94
C VAL A 44 -0.46 1.53 -7.26
N ILE A 45 -1.49 1.80 -6.48
CA ILE A 45 -2.30 0.77 -5.85
C ILE A 45 -3.63 0.69 -6.60
N GLU A 46 -3.97 -0.50 -7.11
CA GLU A 46 -5.22 -0.69 -7.83
C GLU A 46 -6.42 -0.47 -6.91
N ASP A 47 -7.55 -0.03 -7.47
CA ASP A 47 -8.73 0.32 -6.68
C ASP A 47 -9.25 -0.83 -5.82
N THR A 48 -9.25 -2.05 -6.35
CA THR A 48 -9.70 -3.23 -5.60
C THR A 48 -8.80 -3.50 -4.40
N VAL A 49 -7.50 -3.32 -4.56
CA VAL A 49 -6.53 -3.48 -3.48
C VAL A 49 -6.69 -2.36 -2.47
N LYS A 50 -6.89 -1.14 -2.95
CA LYS A 50 -7.07 0.04 -2.09
C LYS A 50 -8.31 -0.10 -1.21
N GLU A 51 -9.41 -0.60 -1.76
CA GLU A 51 -10.63 -0.84 -0.98
C GLU A 51 -10.38 -1.83 0.16
N LYS A 52 -9.63 -2.89 -0.13
CA LYS A 52 -9.29 -3.88 0.89
C LYS A 52 -8.35 -3.31 1.95
N VAL A 53 -7.39 -2.48 1.54
CA VAL A 53 -6.50 -1.79 2.47
C VAL A 53 -7.30 -0.87 3.39
N ASP A 54 -8.22 -0.09 2.84
CA ASP A 54 -9.08 0.80 3.63
C ASP A 54 -9.90 0.00 4.65
N SER A 55 -10.43 -1.16 4.24
CA SER A 55 -11.18 -2.04 5.14
C SER A 55 -10.29 -2.56 6.28
N ILE A 56 -9.07 -2.95 5.97
CA ILE A 56 -8.11 -3.41 6.97
C ILE A 56 -7.79 -2.28 7.95
N LEU A 57 -7.52 -1.08 7.45
CA LEU A 57 -7.16 0.07 8.26
C LEU A 57 -8.30 0.51 9.17
N ASN A 58 -9.55 0.34 8.74
CA ASN A 58 -10.72 0.69 9.54
C ASN A 58 -10.95 -0.24 10.72
N LYS A 59 -10.35 -1.43 10.70
CA LYS A 59 -10.52 -2.43 11.77
C LYS A 59 -9.39 -2.41 12.79
N ILE A 60 -8.41 -1.54 12.62
CA ILE A 60 -7.22 -1.51 13.45
C ILE A 60 -7.48 -0.75 14.74
N ASP A 61 -6.85 -1.22 15.82
CA ASP A 61 -6.80 -0.49 17.07
C ASP A 61 -5.83 0.69 16.94
N THR A 62 -6.37 1.89 16.90
CA THR A 62 -5.56 3.10 16.71
C THR A 62 -4.80 3.54 17.96
N THR A 63 -4.90 2.81 19.06
CA THR A 63 -4.10 3.09 20.26
C THR A 63 -2.66 2.59 20.15
N ALA A 64 -2.40 1.67 19.22
CA ALA A 64 -1.06 1.17 18.98
C ALA A 64 -0.24 2.20 18.21
N GLU A 65 1.04 2.36 18.57
CA GLU A 65 1.94 3.25 17.85
C GLU A 65 2.38 2.66 16.52
N LEU A 66 2.57 1.33 16.49
CA LEU A 66 3.01 0.61 15.31
C LEU A 66 2.29 -0.72 15.24
N GLU A 67 1.69 -0.99 14.09
CA GLU A 67 1.07 -2.28 13.79
C GLU A 67 1.71 -2.84 12.52
N VAL A 68 1.91 -4.15 12.50
CA VAL A 68 2.38 -4.85 11.31
C VAL A 68 1.35 -5.92 10.97
N LEU A 69 0.77 -5.81 9.78
CA LEU A 69 -0.27 -6.71 9.30
C LEU A 69 0.14 -7.31 7.96
N THR A 70 -0.40 -8.47 7.64
CA THR A 70 -0.19 -9.09 6.33
C THR A 70 -1.45 -8.93 5.50
N TYR A 71 -1.29 -8.50 4.24
CA TYR A 71 -2.40 -8.40 3.32
C TYR A 71 -2.95 -9.81 3.06
N ALA A 72 -4.20 -10.04 3.42
CA ALA A 72 -4.84 -11.34 3.22
C ALA A 72 -5.43 -11.39 1.81
N VAL A 73 -5.02 -12.36 1.05
CA VAL A 73 -5.51 -12.57 -0.31
C VAL A 73 -6.76 -13.43 -0.31
#